data_e212fab28c4bbe81bbc253b7d193ed2d
#
_entry.id   e212fab28c4bbe81bbc253b7d193ed2d
#
_cell.length_a   1.000
_cell.length_b   1.000
_cell.length_c   1.000
_cell.angle_alpha   90.00
_cell.angle_beta   90.00
_cell.angle_gamma   90.00
#
_symmetry.space_group_name_H-M   'P 1'
#
loop_
_entity.id
_entity.type
_entity.pdbx_description
1 polymer ?
#
loop_
_entity_poly.entity_id
_entity_poly.type
_entity_poly.pdbx_seq_one_letter_code
_entity_poly.pdbx_strand_id
1 'polypeptide(L)'
;CLSNGISESNIDAYYKEYAVPNRFDNADTIFVKRMLQHVLPEQLRSSIAENMFKEFVGLSAAEFSKELYMSVDEVKGLVNSGMYVGSHGSRHYWLNKISPEEQEKDIKQSLNFLEDVGAPTNDWVMCYPYGAYNDATLSLLKKYDASVGITTDARVANLKADNPFELPRLDTNDFPQ
;
A
#
# COMPACT_ATOMS: atom_id res chain seq x y z
N CYS A 1 -6.48 17.47 14.96
CA CYS A 1 -5.65 18.29 14.03
C CYS A 1 -5.25 19.63 14.63
N LEU A 2 -6.20 20.42 15.14
CA LEU A 2 -5.92 21.76 15.70
C LEU A 2 -4.93 21.72 16.87
N SER A 3 -5.03 20.73 17.75
CA SER A 3 -4.10 20.53 18.88
C SER A 3 -2.64 20.19 18.44
N ASN A 4 -2.43 19.83 17.19
CA ASN A 4 -1.11 19.45 16.62
C ASN A 4 -0.60 20.51 15.63
N GLY A 5 -1.06 21.76 15.73
CA GLY A 5 -0.56 22.89 14.92
C GLY A 5 -1.10 22.96 13.49
N ILE A 6 -2.12 22.18 13.15
CA ILE A 6 -2.83 22.28 11.88
C ILE A 6 -4.00 23.26 12.06
N SER A 7 -3.92 24.44 11.43
CA SER A 7 -4.97 25.46 11.49
C SER A 7 -6.20 25.08 10.65
N GLU A 8 -7.35 25.71 10.90
CA GLU A 8 -8.55 25.55 10.06
C GLU A 8 -8.27 25.94 8.61
N SER A 9 -7.51 26.99 8.38
CA SER A 9 -7.12 27.40 7.02
C SER A 9 -6.28 26.36 6.27
N ASN A 10 -5.46 25.56 7.00
CA ASN A 10 -4.76 24.42 6.41
C ASN A 10 -5.74 23.31 6.03
N ILE A 11 -6.76 23.06 6.85
CA ILE A 11 -7.77 22.03 6.56
C ILE A 11 -8.56 22.41 5.30
N ASP A 12 -8.97 23.66 5.15
CA ASP A 12 -9.66 24.16 3.95
C ASP A 12 -8.77 24.04 2.69
N ALA A 13 -7.48 24.35 2.82
CA ALA A 13 -6.52 24.18 1.72
C ALA A 13 -6.36 22.69 1.32
N TYR A 14 -6.21 21.82 2.30
CA TYR A 14 -6.14 20.38 2.07
C TYR A 14 -7.45 19.83 1.48
N TYR A 15 -8.61 20.30 1.93
CA TYR A 15 -9.87 19.86 1.35
C TYR A 15 -9.97 20.23 -0.14
N LYS A 16 -9.60 21.45 -0.51
CA LYS A 16 -9.58 21.89 -1.92
C LYS A 16 -8.64 21.05 -2.79
N GLU A 17 -7.52 20.61 -2.24
CA GLU A 17 -6.49 19.85 -2.96
C GLU A 17 -6.83 18.36 -3.06
N TYR A 18 -7.32 17.75 -1.97
CA TYR A 18 -7.45 16.31 -1.84
C TYR A 18 -8.87 15.75 -1.90
N ALA A 19 -9.91 16.59 -1.80
CA ALA A 19 -11.31 16.15 -1.85
C ALA A 19 -11.81 15.96 -3.29
N VAL A 20 -11.05 15.24 -4.11
CA VAL A 20 -11.39 14.95 -5.51
C VAL A 20 -12.07 13.58 -5.57
N PRO A 21 -13.41 13.53 -5.83
CA PRO A 21 -14.14 12.27 -5.85
C PRO A 21 -13.66 11.36 -6.97
N ASN A 22 -13.77 10.06 -6.77
CA ASN A 22 -13.46 9.03 -7.75
C ASN A 22 -14.66 8.10 -7.97
N ARG A 23 -14.48 7.00 -8.72
CA ARG A 23 -15.55 6.04 -9.02
C ARG A 23 -16.11 5.30 -7.79
N PHE A 24 -15.40 5.32 -6.66
CA PHE A 24 -15.76 4.57 -5.45
C PHE A 24 -16.20 5.49 -4.30
N ASP A 25 -15.61 6.68 -4.18
CA ASP A 25 -15.74 7.55 -3.02
C ASP A 25 -16.18 8.97 -3.42
N ASN A 26 -17.04 9.57 -2.61
CA ASN A 26 -17.36 10.99 -2.70
C ASN A 26 -16.21 11.86 -2.17
N ALA A 27 -16.34 13.19 -2.30
CA ALA A 27 -15.30 14.15 -1.93
C ALA A 27 -14.90 14.05 -0.46
N ASP A 28 -15.87 13.93 0.46
CA ASP A 28 -15.60 13.88 1.90
C ASP A 28 -14.87 12.60 2.29
N THR A 29 -15.32 11.46 1.75
CA THR A 29 -14.70 10.17 1.99
C THR A 29 -13.27 10.12 1.48
N ILE A 30 -13.04 10.60 0.24
CA ILE A 30 -11.69 10.60 -0.33
C ILE A 30 -10.76 11.56 0.41
N PHE A 31 -11.27 12.70 0.89
CA PHE A 31 -10.51 13.63 1.71
C PHE A 31 -10.00 12.95 2.98
N VAL A 32 -10.89 12.33 3.76
CA VAL A 32 -10.50 11.61 5.00
C VAL A 32 -9.48 10.51 4.69
N LYS A 33 -9.72 9.73 3.65
CA LYS A 33 -8.77 8.69 3.19
C LYS A 33 -7.39 9.28 2.90
N ARG A 34 -7.28 10.35 2.11
CA ARG A 34 -5.99 10.96 1.77
C ARG A 34 -5.28 11.56 2.98
N MET A 35 -6.02 12.21 3.87
CA MET A 35 -5.45 12.74 5.11
C MET A 35 -4.80 11.62 5.94
N LEU A 36 -5.47 10.48 6.10
CA LEU A 36 -4.99 9.35 6.89
C LEU A 36 -4.00 8.43 6.14
N GLN A 37 -3.94 8.51 4.81
CA GLN A 37 -3.00 7.68 4.01
C GLN A 37 -1.62 8.31 3.87
N HIS A 38 -1.55 9.62 3.54
CA HIS A 38 -0.25 10.23 3.21
C HIS A 38 -0.11 11.74 3.48
N VAL A 39 -1.21 12.49 3.71
CA VAL A 39 -1.14 13.95 3.82
C VAL A 39 -0.67 14.39 5.21
N LEU A 40 -1.27 13.84 6.26
CA LEU A 40 -0.85 14.13 7.63
C LEU A 40 0.49 13.43 7.96
N PRO A 41 1.28 14.02 8.89
CA PRO A 41 2.48 13.35 9.42
C PRO A 41 2.13 11.96 9.99
N GLU A 42 3.01 10.97 9.78
CA GLU A 42 2.78 9.56 10.13
C GLU A 42 2.36 9.37 11.60
N GLN A 43 3.05 10.01 12.53
CA GLN A 43 2.74 9.90 13.96
C GLN A 43 1.32 10.37 14.28
N LEU A 44 0.87 11.45 13.63
CA LEU A 44 -0.48 11.96 13.80
C LEU A 44 -1.53 11.03 13.18
N ARG A 45 -1.26 10.47 12.00
CA ARG A 45 -2.12 9.49 11.32
C ARG A 45 -2.32 8.26 12.19
N SER A 46 -1.23 7.68 12.67
CA SER A 46 -1.24 6.49 13.54
C SER A 46 -2.05 6.75 14.81
N SER A 47 -1.78 7.88 15.50
CA SER A 47 -2.51 8.25 16.72
C SER A 47 -4.02 8.43 16.47
N ILE A 48 -4.41 9.08 15.37
CA ILE A 48 -5.82 9.26 15.00
C ILE A 48 -6.47 7.90 14.73
N ALA A 49 -5.83 7.07 13.91
CA ALA A 49 -6.35 5.76 13.53
C ALA A 49 -6.51 4.83 14.76
N GLU A 50 -5.51 4.79 15.65
CA GLU A 50 -5.57 4.00 16.88
C GLU A 50 -6.70 4.45 17.81
N ASN A 51 -6.88 5.78 17.99
CA ASN A 51 -7.95 6.31 18.82
C ASN A 51 -9.32 6.00 18.23
N MET A 52 -9.51 6.21 16.94
CA MET A 52 -10.76 5.87 16.23
C MET A 52 -11.04 4.36 16.32
N PHE A 53 -10.04 3.53 16.09
CA PHE A 53 -10.19 2.08 16.15
C PHE A 53 -10.63 1.64 17.55
N LYS A 54 -9.98 2.14 18.60
CA LYS A 54 -10.33 1.86 19.99
C LYS A 54 -11.75 2.31 20.33
N GLU A 55 -12.15 3.50 19.87
CA GLU A 55 -13.47 4.07 20.15
C GLU A 55 -14.60 3.31 19.45
N PHE A 56 -14.43 2.98 18.16
CA PHE A 56 -15.51 2.42 17.34
C PHE A 56 -15.49 0.89 17.26
N VAL A 57 -14.35 0.23 17.41
CA VAL A 57 -14.24 -1.24 17.33
C VAL A 57 -14.29 -1.87 18.73
N GLY A 58 -13.76 -1.20 19.75
CA GLY A 58 -13.82 -1.68 21.13
C GLY A 58 -12.86 -2.85 21.44
N LEU A 59 -12.05 -3.30 20.47
CA LEU A 59 -11.02 -4.33 20.61
C LEU A 59 -9.65 -3.71 20.38
N SER A 60 -8.58 -4.37 20.82
CA SER A 60 -7.25 -4.00 20.41
C SER A 60 -7.01 -4.37 18.93
N ALA A 61 -6.17 -3.62 18.22
CA ALA A 61 -5.81 -3.94 16.84
C ALA A 61 -5.19 -5.37 16.74
N ALA A 62 -4.44 -5.79 17.75
CA ALA A 62 -3.83 -7.12 17.81
C ALA A 62 -4.86 -8.26 17.97
N GLU A 63 -5.96 -8.02 18.69
CA GLU A 63 -7.06 -9.00 18.79
C GLU A 63 -7.86 -9.04 17.49
N PHE A 64 -8.23 -7.89 16.94
CA PHE A 64 -9.01 -7.80 15.72
C PHE A 64 -8.25 -8.32 14.49
N SER A 65 -6.92 -8.14 14.46
CA SER A 65 -6.11 -8.62 13.34
C SER A 65 -6.16 -10.15 13.18
N LYS A 66 -6.36 -10.90 14.24
CA LYS A 66 -6.49 -12.37 14.19
C LYS A 66 -7.76 -12.83 13.48
N GLU A 67 -8.80 -12.00 13.47
CA GLU A 67 -10.07 -12.28 12.78
C GLU A 67 -10.02 -11.83 11.31
N LEU A 68 -9.14 -10.88 10.97
CA LEU A 68 -9.14 -10.23 9.67
C LEU A 68 -7.99 -10.66 8.77
N TYR A 69 -6.83 -10.95 9.33
CA TYR A 69 -5.61 -11.24 8.57
C TYR A 69 -5.15 -12.67 8.76
N MET A 70 -4.52 -13.20 7.75
CA MET A 70 -3.87 -14.51 7.80
C MET A 70 -2.71 -14.50 8.79
N SER A 71 -2.57 -15.60 9.50
CA SER A 71 -1.38 -15.90 10.30
C SER A 71 -0.19 -16.25 9.41
N VAL A 72 1.02 -16.16 9.96
CA VAL A 72 2.25 -16.58 9.26
C VAL A 72 2.16 -18.05 8.81
N ASP A 73 1.57 -18.92 9.64
CA ASP A 73 1.44 -20.35 9.32
C ASP A 73 0.46 -20.60 8.17
N GLU A 74 -0.61 -19.81 8.07
CA GLU A 74 -1.54 -19.88 6.93
C GLU A 74 -0.86 -19.41 5.64
N VAL A 75 -0.04 -18.34 5.67
CA VAL A 75 0.75 -17.90 4.52
C VAL A 75 1.75 -18.99 4.11
N LYS A 76 2.46 -19.62 5.07
CA LYS A 76 3.31 -20.78 4.78
C LYS A 76 2.54 -21.95 4.17
N GLY A 77 1.31 -22.17 4.63
CA GLY A 77 0.40 -23.15 4.03
C GLY A 77 0.08 -22.89 2.58
N LEU A 78 -0.14 -21.62 2.18
CA LEU A 78 -0.32 -21.23 0.79
C LEU A 78 0.92 -21.52 -0.05
N VAL A 79 2.11 -21.11 0.42
CA VAL A 79 3.39 -21.36 -0.27
C VAL A 79 3.61 -22.86 -0.46
N ASN A 80 3.42 -23.66 0.60
CA ASN A 80 3.58 -25.13 0.56
C ASN A 80 2.56 -25.82 -0.37
N SER A 81 1.42 -25.17 -0.61
CA SER A 81 0.39 -25.63 -1.55
C SER A 81 0.66 -25.20 -3.01
N GLY A 82 1.81 -24.57 -3.28
CA GLY A 82 2.19 -24.09 -4.61
C GLY A 82 1.57 -22.76 -5.01
N MET A 83 0.97 -22.02 -4.07
CA MET A 83 0.47 -20.67 -4.34
C MET A 83 1.61 -19.67 -4.34
N TYR A 84 1.59 -18.73 -5.30
CA TYR A 84 2.56 -17.65 -5.34
C TYR A 84 2.22 -16.56 -4.32
N VAL A 85 3.21 -16.16 -3.53
CA VAL A 85 3.11 -15.03 -2.59
C VAL A 85 4.14 -13.98 -2.99
N GLY A 86 3.68 -12.77 -3.28
CA GLY A 86 4.50 -11.62 -3.68
C GLY A 86 4.44 -10.49 -2.66
N SER A 87 5.18 -9.40 -2.95
CA SER A 87 5.24 -8.23 -2.07
C SER A 87 4.17 -7.18 -2.40
N HIS A 88 3.65 -6.54 -1.35
CA HIS A 88 2.86 -5.31 -1.44
C HIS A 88 3.40 -4.22 -0.50
N GLY A 89 4.74 -4.23 -0.29
CA GLY A 89 5.40 -3.47 0.75
C GLY A 89 5.16 -4.05 2.15
N SER A 90 5.89 -3.54 3.13
CA SER A 90 5.76 -3.96 4.53
C SER A 90 4.75 -3.12 5.31
N ARG A 91 4.70 -1.81 5.02
CA ARG A 91 3.87 -0.84 5.74
C ARG A 91 2.78 -0.21 4.89
N HIS A 92 2.59 -0.68 3.66
CA HIS A 92 1.57 -0.19 2.76
C HIS A 92 1.67 1.34 2.50
N TYR A 93 2.89 1.86 2.38
CA TYR A 93 3.14 3.27 2.11
C TYR A 93 2.86 3.65 0.65
N TRP A 94 2.52 4.92 0.44
CA TRP A 94 2.68 5.56 -0.86
C TRP A 94 4.18 5.73 -1.11
N LEU A 95 4.81 4.81 -1.85
CA LEU A 95 6.26 4.77 -1.99
C LEU A 95 6.83 6.07 -2.56
N ASN A 96 6.13 6.72 -3.49
CA ASN A 96 6.54 8.02 -4.04
C ASN A 96 6.38 9.21 -3.07
N LYS A 97 5.94 9.00 -1.83
CA LYS A 97 5.77 10.03 -0.79
C LYS A 97 6.73 9.87 0.38
N ILE A 98 7.60 8.88 0.33
CA ILE A 98 8.64 8.63 1.34
C ILE A 98 10.03 8.70 0.69
N SER A 99 11.09 8.88 1.51
CA SER A 99 12.45 8.95 1.02
C SER A 99 12.93 7.65 0.38
N PRO A 100 13.94 7.67 -0.51
CA PRO A 100 14.51 6.44 -1.08
C PRO A 100 15.01 5.45 -0.02
N GLU A 101 15.56 5.95 1.10
CA GLU A 101 16.03 5.13 2.22
C GLU A 101 14.87 4.44 2.94
N GLU A 102 13.73 5.13 3.12
CA GLU A 102 12.52 4.55 3.69
C GLU A 102 11.89 3.53 2.74
N GLN A 103 11.88 3.81 1.43
CA GLN A 103 11.44 2.85 0.41
C GLN A 103 12.29 1.57 0.47
N GLU A 104 13.62 1.71 0.52
CA GLU A 104 14.52 0.57 0.61
C GLU A 104 14.28 -0.24 1.87
N LYS A 105 14.09 0.41 3.00
CA LYS A 105 13.77 -0.25 4.27
C LYS A 105 12.47 -1.04 4.19
N ASP A 106 11.42 -0.45 3.61
CA ASP A 106 10.11 -1.10 3.46
C ASP A 106 10.18 -2.33 2.56
N ILE A 107 10.86 -2.22 1.41
CA ILE A 107 11.10 -3.32 0.48
C ILE A 107 11.89 -4.45 1.16
N LYS A 108 12.99 -4.14 1.84
CA LYS A 108 13.79 -5.15 2.56
C LYS A 108 12.99 -5.87 3.64
N GLN A 109 12.16 -5.15 4.38
CA GLN A 109 11.28 -5.77 5.39
C GLN A 109 10.28 -6.73 4.74
N SER A 110 9.71 -6.38 3.60
CA SER A 110 8.81 -7.28 2.88
C SER A 110 9.52 -8.51 2.32
N LEU A 111 10.75 -8.37 1.81
CA LEU A 111 11.55 -9.48 1.32
C LEU A 111 11.95 -10.44 2.46
N ASN A 112 12.35 -9.92 3.62
CA ASN A 112 12.61 -10.74 4.80
C ASN A 112 11.37 -11.58 5.19
N PHE A 113 10.17 -10.99 5.12
CA PHE A 113 8.94 -11.74 5.36
C PHE A 113 8.71 -12.83 4.31
N LEU A 114 8.94 -12.55 3.02
CA LEU A 114 8.84 -13.56 1.96
C LEU A 114 9.81 -14.73 2.21
N GLU A 115 11.05 -14.44 2.61
CA GLU A 115 12.04 -15.45 2.98
C GLU A 115 11.57 -16.30 4.18
N ASP A 116 11.07 -15.65 5.25
CA ASP A 116 10.58 -16.31 6.45
C ASP A 116 9.41 -17.28 6.20
N VAL A 117 8.60 -17.00 5.18
CA VAL A 117 7.46 -17.87 4.80
C VAL A 117 7.82 -18.86 3.68
N GLY A 118 9.05 -18.83 3.18
CA GLY A 118 9.52 -19.71 2.10
C GLY A 118 9.04 -19.31 0.71
N ALA A 119 8.58 -18.05 0.54
CA ALA A 119 8.22 -17.50 -0.76
C ALA A 119 9.47 -17.03 -1.55
N PRO A 120 9.39 -16.88 -2.89
CA PRO A 120 10.52 -16.43 -3.69
C PRO A 120 10.98 -15.01 -3.33
N THR A 121 12.30 -14.84 -3.16
CA THR A 121 12.99 -13.55 -2.98
C THR A 121 13.87 -13.17 -4.17
N ASN A 122 14.01 -14.07 -5.14
CA ASN A 122 14.53 -13.80 -6.48
C ASN A 122 13.37 -13.92 -7.46
N ASP A 123 13.35 -13.08 -8.47
CA ASP A 123 12.27 -13.06 -9.46
C ASP A 123 10.88 -12.81 -8.82
N TRP A 124 10.84 -12.05 -7.74
CA TRP A 124 9.62 -11.73 -7.01
C TRP A 124 8.78 -10.63 -7.69
N VAL A 125 7.52 -10.57 -7.33
CA VAL A 125 6.54 -9.61 -7.87
C VAL A 125 6.21 -8.55 -6.83
N MET A 126 6.24 -7.29 -7.25
CA MET A 126 5.77 -6.13 -6.48
C MET A 126 4.40 -5.69 -6.97
N CYS A 127 3.41 -5.63 -6.09
CA CYS A 127 2.20 -4.83 -6.30
C CYS A 127 2.36 -3.51 -5.56
N TYR A 128 2.38 -2.38 -6.27
CA TYR A 128 2.58 -1.09 -5.61
C TYR A 128 1.35 -0.71 -4.76
N PRO A 129 1.52 -0.42 -3.44
CA PRO A 129 0.46 0.16 -2.64
C PRO A 129 -0.08 1.42 -3.30
N TYR A 130 -1.39 1.50 -3.50
CA TYR A 130 -2.07 2.62 -4.21
C TYR A 130 -1.61 2.86 -5.66
N GLY A 131 -0.82 1.97 -6.24
CA GLY A 131 -0.14 2.22 -7.51
C GLY A 131 0.95 3.30 -7.42
N ALA A 132 1.43 3.62 -6.23
CA ALA A 132 2.36 4.71 -5.98
C ALA A 132 3.82 4.23 -6.03
N TYR A 133 4.58 4.72 -7.02
CA TYR A 133 6.01 4.44 -7.21
C TYR A 133 6.70 5.64 -7.88
N ASN A 134 8.01 5.64 -7.94
CA ASN A 134 8.85 6.60 -8.63
C ASN A 134 10.17 5.94 -9.11
N ASP A 135 11.06 6.70 -9.75
CA ASP A 135 12.33 6.18 -10.28
C ASP A 135 13.21 5.52 -9.21
N ALA A 136 13.18 6.02 -7.97
CA ALA A 136 13.88 5.38 -6.85
C ALA A 136 13.31 4.00 -6.56
N THR A 137 11.97 3.85 -6.55
CA THR A 137 11.29 2.58 -6.39
C THR A 137 11.71 1.58 -7.48
N LEU A 138 11.66 2.00 -8.76
CA LEU A 138 12.06 1.15 -9.89
C LEU A 138 13.53 0.70 -9.81
N SER A 139 14.41 1.60 -9.37
CA SER A 139 15.83 1.29 -9.14
C SER A 139 16.03 0.28 -8.03
N LEU A 140 15.24 0.38 -6.95
CA LEU A 140 15.27 -0.58 -5.84
C LEU A 140 14.74 -1.95 -6.24
N LEU A 141 13.66 -2.02 -7.02
CA LEU A 141 13.15 -3.29 -7.56
C LEU A 141 14.22 -4.01 -8.35
N LYS A 142 14.90 -3.30 -9.25
CA LYS A 142 16.01 -3.85 -10.04
C LYS A 142 17.18 -4.28 -9.15
N LYS A 143 17.52 -3.50 -8.12
CA LYS A 143 18.60 -3.80 -7.17
C LYS A 143 18.35 -5.08 -6.37
N TYR A 144 17.09 -5.38 -6.07
CA TYR A 144 16.67 -6.52 -5.26
C TYR A 144 16.03 -7.65 -6.08
N ASP A 145 16.37 -7.75 -7.36
CA ASP A 145 16.02 -8.85 -8.26
C ASP A 145 14.51 -9.13 -8.38
N ALA A 146 13.68 -8.06 -8.38
CA ALA A 146 12.29 -8.20 -8.76
C ALA A 146 12.16 -8.51 -10.25
N SER A 147 11.19 -9.32 -10.64
CA SER A 147 10.86 -9.59 -12.06
C SER A 147 9.79 -8.64 -12.57
N VAL A 148 8.82 -8.31 -11.73
CA VAL A 148 7.60 -7.63 -12.15
C VAL A 148 7.16 -6.60 -11.10
N GLY A 149 6.73 -5.43 -11.58
CA GLY A 149 6.01 -4.43 -10.81
C GLY A 149 4.62 -4.21 -11.41
N ILE A 150 3.56 -4.33 -10.60
CA ILE A 150 2.17 -4.22 -11.03
C ILE A 150 1.56 -2.92 -10.50
N THR A 151 1.05 -2.11 -11.42
CA THR A 151 0.44 -0.80 -11.14
C THR A 151 -1.08 -0.90 -10.94
N THR A 152 -1.74 0.23 -10.82
CA THR A 152 -3.20 0.36 -10.82
C THR A 152 -3.73 0.94 -12.14
N ASP A 153 -2.92 0.97 -13.19
CA ASP A 153 -3.32 1.39 -14.53
C ASP A 153 -4.30 0.34 -15.12
N ALA A 154 -5.54 0.76 -15.38
CA ALA A 154 -6.63 -0.16 -15.76
C ALA A 154 -6.62 -0.42 -17.27
N ARG A 155 -5.73 -1.27 -17.73
CA ARG A 155 -5.66 -1.75 -19.13
C ARG A 155 -5.02 -3.13 -19.21
N VAL A 156 -5.13 -3.76 -20.37
CA VAL A 156 -4.44 -5.02 -20.67
C VAL A 156 -2.95 -4.74 -20.93
N ALA A 157 -2.07 -5.53 -20.31
CA ALA A 157 -0.63 -5.42 -20.49
C ALA A 157 -0.20 -5.88 -21.90
N ASN A 158 0.73 -5.12 -22.49
CA ASN A 158 1.48 -5.55 -23.67
C ASN A 158 2.89 -5.98 -23.26
N LEU A 159 3.07 -7.27 -22.97
CA LEU A 159 4.34 -7.82 -22.46
C LEU A 159 5.56 -7.62 -23.38
N LYS A 160 5.36 -7.18 -24.62
CA LYS A 160 6.45 -6.87 -25.56
C LYS A 160 6.87 -5.40 -25.53
N ALA A 161 6.00 -4.51 -25.04
CA ALA A 161 6.19 -3.07 -25.09
C ALA A 161 6.22 -2.40 -23.72
N ASP A 162 5.46 -2.94 -22.76
CA ASP A 162 5.39 -2.37 -21.42
C ASP A 162 6.65 -2.69 -20.61
N ASN A 163 7.08 -1.74 -19.78
CA ASN A 163 8.14 -1.97 -18.81
C ASN A 163 7.68 -3.04 -17.79
N PRO A 164 8.47 -4.11 -17.57
CA PRO A 164 8.10 -5.16 -16.63
C PRO A 164 7.85 -4.66 -15.19
N PHE A 165 8.43 -3.53 -14.81
CA PHE A 165 8.18 -2.92 -13.50
C PHE A 165 6.99 -1.95 -13.47
N GLU A 166 6.25 -1.80 -14.57
CA GLU A 166 5.13 -0.88 -14.70
C GLU A 166 3.94 -1.55 -15.40
N LEU A 167 3.74 -2.85 -15.14
CA LEU A 167 2.67 -3.58 -15.79
C LEU A 167 1.30 -3.11 -15.30
N PRO A 168 0.38 -2.81 -16.21
CA PRO A 168 -1.01 -2.52 -15.89
C PRO A 168 -1.75 -3.77 -15.46
N ARG A 169 -2.88 -3.60 -14.78
CA ARG A 169 -3.79 -4.69 -14.41
C ARG A 169 -5.24 -4.25 -14.49
N LEU A 170 -6.13 -5.20 -14.71
CA LEU A 170 -7.56 -5.01 -14.56
C LEU A 170 -8.00 -5.40 -13.15
N ASP A 171 -8.85 -4.59 -12.55
CA ASP A 171 -9.60 -4.91 -11.35
C ASP A 171 -10.87 -5.68 -11.72
N THR A 172 -11.46 -6.43 -10.78
CA THR A 172 -12.72 -7.15 -11.01
C THR A 172 -13.87 -6.23 -11.41
N ASN A 173 -13.82 -4.95 -11.01
CA ASN A 173 -14.80 -3.92 -11.41
C ASN A 173 -14.60 -3.39 -12.84
N ASP A 174 -13.49 -3.74 -13.51
CA ASP A 174 -13.22 -3.33 -14.89
C ASP A 174 -13.86 -4.30 -15.92
N PHE A 175 -14.41 -5.44 -15.45
CA PHE A 175 -15.14 -6.38 -16.28
C PHE A 175 -16.63 -6.07 -16.31
N PRO A 176 -17.33 -6.34 -17.44
CA PRO A 176 -18.78 -6.23 -17.51
C PRO A 176 -19.45 -7.10 -16.44
N GLN A 177 -20.45 -6.52 -15.76
CA GLN A 177 -21.32 -7.23 -14.81
C GLN A 177 -22.52 -7.83 -15.52
#